data_dc1b19eed28fdb70fb99282fa9126bd8
#
_entry.id   dc1b19eed28fdb70fb99282fa9126bd8
#
_cell.length_a   1.000
_cell.length_b   1.000
_cell.length_c   1.000
_cell.angle_alpha   90.00
_cell.angle_beta   90.00
_cell.angle_gamma   90.00
#
_symmetry.space_group_name_H-M   'P 1'
#
loop_
_entity.id
_entity.type
_entity.pdbx_description
1 polymer ?
#
loop_
_entity_poly.entity_id
_entity_poly.type
_entity_poly.pdbx_seq_one_letter_code
_entity_poly.pdbx_strand_id
1 'polypeptide(L)'
;VLFRSDNILEELSAATTKLAETEQQVRTARENTALAEENLDLVTFSYNEGKASMVDVLSAQLSWTQAQTNLINAYLAAKMAMAEYRKVISE
;
A
#
# COMPACT_ATOMS: atom_id res chain seq x y z
N VAL A 1 17.35 35.05 3.61
CA VAL A 1 17.61 34.13 4.73
C VAL A 1 16.28 33.61 5.32
N LEU A 2 15.36 34.56 5.61
CA LEU A 2 14.04 34.21 6.14
C LEU A 2 13.23 33.35 5.15
N PHE A 3 13.28 33.69 3.87
CA PHE A 3 12.56 32.94 2.82
C PHE A 3 13.07 31.52 2.70
N ARG A 4 14.37 31.32 2.85
CA ARG A 4 14.97 30.00 2.76
C ARG A 4 14.54 29.11 3.94
N SER A 5 14.48 29.69 5.12
CA SER A 5 14.00 28.99 6.32
C SER A 5 12.55 28.55 6.18
N ASP A 6 11.70 29.44 5.67
CA ASP A 6 10.28 29.16 5.46
C ASP A 6 10.09 28.05 4.43
N ASN A 7 10.85 28.05 3.32
CA ASN A 7 10.80 27.01 2.30
C ASN A 7 11.22 25.66 2.85
N ILE A 8 12.26 25.64 3.67
CA ILE A 8 12.77 24.39 4.28
C ILE A 8 11.69 23.81 5.22
N LEU A 9 11.03 24.65 6.00
CA LEU A 9 9.96 24.20 6.90
C LEU A 9 8.76 23.66 6.14
N GLU A 10 8.38 24.31 5.04
CA GLU A 10 7.31 23.85 4.18
C GLU A 10 7.66 22.52 3.53
N GLU A 11 8.87 22.39 3.00
CA GLU A 11 9.35 21.15 2.38
C GLU A 11 9.40 20.02 3.39
N LEU A 12 9.89 20.29 4.59
CA LEU A 12 9.96 19.30 5.65
C LEU A 12 8.56 18.86 6.09
N SER A 13 7.65 19.83 6.25
CA SER A 13 6.26 19.55 6.62
C SER A 13 5.59 18.68 5.56
N ALA A 14 5.74 19.05 4.27
CA ALA A 14 5.17 18.29 3.16
C ALA A 14 5.76 16.88 3.08
N ALA A 15 7.08 16.76 3.25
CA ALA A 15 7.75 15.47 3.23
C ALA A 15 7.31 14.57 4.39
N THR A 16 7.14 15.13 5.58
CA THR A 16 6.67 14.41 6.75
C THR A 16 5.24 13.92 6.57
N THR A 17 4.37 14.78 6.04
CA THR A 17 2.97 14.44 5.77
C THR A 17 2.89 13.31 4.76
N LYS A 18 3.64 13.41 3.67
CA LYS A 18 3.64 12.39 2.62
C LYS A 18 4.16 11.07 3.15
N LEU A 19 5.19 11.11 3.98
CA LEU A 19 5.74 9.90 4.60
C LEU A 19 4.69 9.21 5.47
N ALA A 20 3.97 9.96 6.29
CA ALA A 20 2.90 9.43 7.13
C ALA A 20 1.76 8.84 6.29
N GLU A 21 1.37 9.52 5.22
CA GLU A 21 0.33 9.05 4.31
C GLU A 21 0.73 7.74 3.63
N THR A 22 1.97 7.65 3.13
CA THR A 22 2.45 6.44 2.45
C THR A 22 2.61 5.27 3.42
N GLU A 23 3.01 5.52 4.65
CA GLU A 23 3.06 4.48 5.68
C GLU A 23 1.66 3.94 5.98
N GLN A 24 0.65 4.82 6.04
CA GLN A 24 -0.73 4.41 6.23
C GLN A 24 -1.23 3.60 5.04
N GLN A 25 -0.87 4.00 3.83
CA GLN A 25 -1.22 3.25 2.61
C GLN A 25 -0.64 1.85 2.63
N VAL A 26 0.59 1.69 3.11
CA VAL A 26 1.22 0.36 3.25
C VAL A 26 0.44 -0.50 4.23
N ARG A 27 0.07 0.03 5.39
CA ARG A 27 -0.70 -0.71 6.39
C ARG A 27 -2.05 -1.15 5.82
N THR A 28 -2.76 -0.23 5.16
CA THR A 28 -4.05 -0.53 4.54
C THR A 28 -3.89 -1.59 3.45
N ALA A 29 -2.87 -1.48 2.62
CA ALA A 29 -2.62 -2.45 1.55
C ALA A 29 -2.28 -3.84 2.11
N ARG A 30 -1.53 -3.91 3.23
CA ARG A 30 -1.26 -5.18 3.90
C ARG A 30 -2.54 -5.83 4.41
N GLU A 31 -3.40 -5.04 5.05
CA GLU A 31 -4.68 -5.53 5.56
C GLU A 31 -5.55 -6.05 4.41
N ASN A 32 -5.62 -5.29 3.31
CA ASN A 32 -6.40 -5.68 2.15
C ASN A 32 -5.87 -6.96 1.51
N THR A 33 -4.53 -7.12 1.46
CA THR A 33 -3.92 -8.32 0.91
C THR A 33 -4.23 -9.53 1.79
N ALA A 34 -4.17 -9.38 3.11
CA ALA A 34 -4.52 -10.46 4.04
C ALA A 34 -5.99 -10.87 3.89
N LEU A 35 -6.90 -9.90 3.76
CA LEU A 35 -8.32 -10.17 3.56
C LEU A 35 -8.57 -10.87 2.23
N ALA A 36 -7.89 -10.45 1.17
CA ALA A 36 -8.03 -11.08 -0.14
C ALA A 36 -7.53 -12.52 -0.12
N GLU A 37 -6.44 -12.79 0.61
CA GLU A 37 -5.91 -14.14 0.78
C GLU A 37 -6.89 -15.03 1.55
N GLU A 38 -7.45 -14.54 2.65
CA GLU A 38 -8.48 -15.27 3.40
C GLU A 38 -9.68 -15.59 2.53
N ASN A 39 -10.12 -14.60 1.73
CA ASN A 39 -11.25 -14.79 0.83
C ASN A 39 -10.94 -15.85 -0.22
N LEU A 40 -9.74 -15.84 -0.78
CA LEU A 40 -9.30 -16.85 -1.75
C LEU A 40 -9.33 -18.25 -1.13
N ASP A 41 -8.82 -18.38 0.09
CA ASP A 41 -8.83 -19.67 0.81
C ASP A 41 -10.25 -20.17 1.05
N LEU A 42 -11.15 -19.29 1.47
CA LEU A 42 -12.56 -19.63 1.70
C LEU A 42 -13.27 -20.04 0.42
N VAL A 43 -13.05 -19.31 -0.66
CA VAL A 43 -13.68 -19.59 -1.95
C VAL A 43 -13.13 -20.92 -2.52
N THR A 44 -11.84 -21.15 -2.37
CA THR A 44 -11.21 -22.40 -2.81
C THR A 44 -11.77 -23.59 -2.04
N PHE A 45 -11.92 -23.44 -0.73
CA PHE A 45 -12.54 -24.45 0.11
C PHE A 45 -13.98 -24.73 -0.35
N SER A 46 -14.76 -23.68 -0.59
CA SER A 46 -16.14 -23.80 -1.05
C SER A 46 -16.22 -24.50 -2.42
N TYR A 47 -15.28 -24.18 -3.31
CA TYR A 47 -15.19 -24.85 -4.60
C TYR A 47 -14.96 -26.35 -4.45
N ASN A 48 -14.02 -26.73 -3.57
CA ASN A 48 -13.73 -28.15 -3.31
C ASN A 48 -14.93 -28.88 -2.71
N GLU A 49 -15.78 -28.17 -1.97
CA GLU A 49 -17.00 -28.72 -1.40
C GLU A 49 -18.19 -28.66 -2.38
N GLY A 50 -17.96 -28.18 -3.60
CA GLY A 50 -19.00 -28.08 -4.61
C GLY A 50 -20.00 -26.93 -4.41
N LYS A 51 -19.66 -25.95 -3.57
CA LYS A 51 -20.55 -24.84 -3.22
C LYS A 51 -20.22 -23.53 -3.95
N ALA A 52 -19.07 -23.49 -4.62
CA ALA A 52 -18.65 -22.32 -5.40
C ALA A 52 -18.21 -22.76 -6.78
N SER A 53 -18.27 -21.85 -7.75
CA SER A 53 -17.87 -22.13 -9.12
C SER A 53 -16.39 -21.83 -9.33
N MET A 54 -15.84 -22.32 -10.44
CA MET A 54 -14.48 -21.99 -10.85
C MET A 54 -14.33 -20.50 -11.14
N VAL A 55 -15.39 -19.87 -11.64
CA VAL A 55 -15.40 -18.42 -11.87
C VAL A 55 -15.20 -17.67 -10.55
N ASP A 56 -15.81 -18.13 -9.46
CA ASP A 56 -15.63 -17.55 -8.14
C ASP A 56 -14.18 -17.64 -7.67
N VAL A 57 -13.54 -18.81 -7.90
CA VAL A 57 -12.12 -18.99 -7.54
C VAL A 57 -11.24 -18.07 -8.35
N LEU A 58 -11.46 -17.97 -9.66
CA LEU A 58 -10.69 -17.10 -10.53
C LEU A 58 -10.84 -15.64 -10.15
N SER A 59 -12.06 -15.22 -9.80
CA SER A 59 -12.31 -13.85 -9.33
C SER A 59 -11.56 -13.56 -8.03
N ALA A 60 -11.54 -14.52 -7.10
CA ALA A 60 -10.83 -14.37 -5.84
C ALA A 60 -9.31 -14.30 -6.06
N GLN A 61 -8.78 -15.11 -7.00
CA GLN A 61 -7.37 -15.07 -7.36
C GLN A 61 -6.99 -13.72 -7.97
N LEU A 62 -7.85 -13.18 -8.83
CA LEU A 62 -7.62 -11.87 -9.44
C LEU A 62 -7.59 -10.77 -8.38
N SER A 63 -8.52 -10.81 -7.43
CA SER A 63 -8.58 -9.84 -6.34
C SER A 63 -7.31 -9.90 -5.47
N TRP A 64 -6.84 -11.10 -5.17
CA TRP A 64 -5.62 -11.30 -4.40
C TRP A 64 -4.39 -10.75 -5.14
N THR A 65 -4.27 -11.04 -6.43
CA THR A 65 -3.19 -10.53 -7.27
C THR A 65 -3.23 -9.00 -7.32
N GLN A 66 -4.41 -8.43 -7.46
CA GLN A 66 -4.59 -6.97 -7.47
C GLN A 66 -4.16 -6.35 -6.14
N ALA A 67 -4.53 -6.98 -5.02
CA ALA A 67 -4.15 -6.52 -3.69
C ALA A 67 -2.62 -6.56 -3.51
N GLN A 68 -1.96 -7.62 -4.00
CA GLN A 68 -0.50 -7.73 -3.96
C GLN A 68 0.17 -6.61 -4.77
N THR A 69 -0.35 -6.33 -5.95
CA THR A 69 0.15 -5.25 -6.80
C THR A 69 0.02 -3.90 -6.10
N ASN A 70 -1.13 -3.66 -5.47
CA ASN A 70 -1.37 -2.44 -4.71
C ASN A 70 -0.38 -2.31 -3.54
N LEU A 71 -0.07 -3.43 -2.87
CA LEU A 71 0.89 -3.44 -1.77
C LEU A 71 2.29 -3.08 -2.25
N ILE A 72 2.72 -3.65 -3.38
CA ILE A 72 4.02 -3.33 -3.98
C ILE A 72 4.09 -1.84 -4.32
N ASN A 73 3.03 -1.30 -4.93
CA ASN A 73 2.97 0.12 -5.28
C ASN A 73 3.02 1.01 -4.03
N ALA A 74 2.35 0.60 -2.96
CA ALA A 74 2.38 1.33 -1.69
C ALA A 74 3.78 1.33 -1.07
N TYR A 75 4.49 0.21 -1.13
CA TYR A 75 5.89 0.12 -0.68
C TYR A 75 6.79 1.06 -1.47
N LEU A 76 6.64 1.07 -2.79
CA LEU A 76 7.43 1.95 -3.64
C LEU A 76 7.19 3.41 -3.31
N ALA A 77 5.92 3.78 -3.14
CA ALA A 77 5.56 5.15 -2.76
C ALA A 77 6.15 5.53 -1.40
N ALA A 78 6.13 4.61 -0.43
CA ALA A 78 6.70 4.84 0.89
C ALA A 78 8.22 5.01 0.82
N LYS A 79 8.89 4.21 0.01
CA LYS A 79 10.34 4.33 -0.19
C LYS A 79 10.72 5.64 -0.84
N MET A 80 9.94 6.07 -1.83
CA MET A 80 10.15 7.36 -2.48
C MET A 80 9.94 8.52 -1.51
N ALA A 81 8.90 8.44 -0.68
CA ALA A 81 8.64 9.44 0.34
C ALA A 81 9.76 9.50 1.39
N MET A 82 10.31 8.34 1.77
CA MET A 82 11.43 8.26 2.68
C MET A 82 12.69 8.90 2.07
N ALA A 83 12.93 8.66 0.79
CA ALA A 83 14.07 9.25 0.09
C ALA A 83 13.95 10.76 0.02
N GLU A 84 12.77 11.29 -0.27
CA GLU A 84 12.52 12.73 -0.28
C GLU A 84 12.70 13.35 1.11
N TYR A 85 12.21 12.66 2.14
CA TYR A 85 12.36 13.11 3.52
C TYR A 85 13.84 13.21 3.91
N ARG A 86 14.62 12.19 3.58
CA ARG A 86 16.07 12.17 3.83
C ARG A 86 16.79 13.28 3.09
N LYS A 87 16.38 13.55 1.87
CA LYS A 87 16.97 14.61 1.06
C LYS A 87 16.74 15.98 1.71
N VAL A 88 15.53 16.22 2.18
CA VAL A 88 15.18 17.48 2.84
C VAL A 88 15.97 17.66 4.13
N ILE A 89 16.11 16.61 4.93
CA ILE A 89 16.87 16.69 6.19
C ILE A 89 18.37 16.89 5.94
N SER A 90 18.88 16.28 4.87
CA SER A 90 20.31 16.36 4.54
C SER A 90 20.73 17.74 4.06
N GLU A 91 19.82 18.51 3.56
CA GLU A 91 20.08 19.89 3.14
C GLU A 91 19.99 20.84 4.30
#